data_e69570765658b660f0e1a3230c79be38
#
_entry.id   e69570765658b660f0e1a3230c79be38
#
_cell.length_a   1.000
_cell.length_b   1.000
_cell.length_c   1.000
_cell.angle_alpha   90.00
_cell.angle_beta   90.00
_cell.angle_gamma   90.00
#
_symmetry.space_group_name_H-M   'P 1'
#
loop_
_entity.id
_entity.type
_entity.pdbx_description
1 polymer ?
#
loop_
_entity_poly.entity_id
_entity_poly.type
_entity_poly.pdbx_seq_one_letter_code
_entity_poly.pdbx_strand_id
1 'polypeptide(L)'
;MSVPSCDIYRLSQGIREHLRQLKPPSPAVMAFFMAMSFHKGEQQMHKLLHVPDMDNPTSGMLTTQAMFMLQRAPLLAIGTLDSQDRPWTSLWGGHAGFTESLGGGIIGTRTIVDGPNDPVVQALVGGAENGEMIQGNQKMVSGLTIDLMTRKRVKLFGRMIAGTVDEVVVEYENGTAPADGAPEKQNQIQLITKIEQSLGNCPKYLNQYELRPALVTSKVISQGPALSPEAKALIAKADMFFLSSSVEDDMDTNHRGGPPGFVRVLSDSEIVYPEYSGNRLYQSLGNLLVNPKIGVALPDYETGDVLYITGTVDILVEGDAAALLPGSNLAVRIKIDEARLVQGGLPFRGVRKVPSPYNPLVRTLATEGNIKAKATSSRKTARLTKKTRITPTVARFTFSVPEGIAYSPGQWVALDFSEHLDYGYSHMRNDDPRSLNDDFVRTFTISSQPKAEGTEEKQFDITIRDVGVVTSYLFRQNDRAGFEVSVVGVGGDFVVKQESDVNKLTPFVTGGVGITPLLGQLGNLVASPETLRLLWTTRLSDVDLVLDVLRRHTELAKCTYVFFTGSDSPADADRKIAELKLLGATVERRRIQKLDLDGVDASTWYLCAGNPLRKELLAWLDGKIVVYENFDY
;
A
#
# COMPACT_ATOMS: atom_id res chain seq x y z
N MET A 1 -29.38 12.66 -2.05
CA MET A 1 -30.14 12.37 -3.28
C MET A 1 -30.39 10.88 -3.27
N SER A 2 -31.63 10.46 -3.04
CA SER A 2 -32.04 9.06 -3.14
C SER A 2 -32.39 8.77 -4.59
N VAL A 3 -31.84 7.71 -5.15
CA VAL A 3 -32.29 7.19 -6.45
C VAL A 3 -33.62 6.49 -6.20
N PRO A 4 -34.67 6.70 -7.06
CA PRO A 4 -36.02 6.21 -6.81
C PRO A 4 -36.07 4.70 -6.56
N SER A 5 -36.79 4.27 -5.53
CA SER A 5 -36.89 2.88 -5.10
C SER A 5 -38.07 2.10 -5.71
N CYS A 6 -38.67 2.54 -6.78
CA CYS A 6 -39.85 1.87 -7.35
C CYS A 6 -39.70 1.56 -8.82
N ASP A 7 -40.01 0.33 -9.21
CA ASP A 7 -40.10 -0.25 -10.56
C ASP A 7 -38.80 -0.56 -11.35
N ILE A 8 -37.63 -0.45 -10.75
CA ILE A 8 -36.34 -0.80 -11.37
C ILE A 8 -36.18 -2.32 -11.61
N TYR A 9 -37.03 -3.16 -11.02
CA TYR A 9 -36.86 -4.63 -11.00
C TYR A 9 -37.54 -5.40 -12.14
N ARG A 10 -38.11 -4.74 -13.13
CA ARG A 10 -38.70 -5.46 -14.27
C ARG A 10 -37.74 -5.44 -15.45
N LEU A 11 -37.15 -6.60 -15.77
CA LEU A 11 -36.44 -6.81 -17.03
C LEU A 11 -37.26 -6.32 -18.21
N SER A 12 -36.64 -5.70 -19.22
CA SER A 12 -37.33 -5.25 -20.43
C SER A 12 -38.11 -6.39 -21.07
N GLN A 13 -39.18 -6.07 -21.80
CA GLN A 13 -40.01 -7.09 -22.42
C GLN A 13 -39.21 -7.99 -23.38
N GLY A 14 -38.26 -7.41 -24.11
CA GLY A 14 -37.39 -8.17 -25.03
C GLY A 14 -36.50 -9.20 -24.32
N ILE A 15 -35.92 -8.84 -23.15
CA ILE A 15 -35.13 -9.78 -22.35
C ILE A 15 -35.99 -10.89 -21.77
N ARG A 16 -37.23 -10.60 -21.32
CA ARG A 16 -38.17 -11.63 -20.85
C ARG A 16 -38.59 -12.60 -21.94
N GLU A 17 -38.84 -12.13 -23.15
CA GLU A 17 -39.18 -12.98 -24.31
C GLU A 17 -38.01 -13.86 -24.70
N HIS A 18 -36.78 -13.32 -24.68
CA HIS A 18 -35.57 -14.11 -24.96
C HIS A 18 -35.34 -15.19 -23.89
N LEU A 19 -35.50 -14.89 -22.60
CA LEU A 19 -35.39 -15.89 -21.52
C LEU A 19 -36.46 -16.99 -21.60
N ARG A 20 -37.67 -16.69 -22.10
CA ARG A 20 -38.72 -17.70 -22.34
C ARG A 20 -38.39 -18.68 -23.46
N GLN A 21 -37.53 -18.29 -24.40
CA GLN A 21 -37.09 -19.16 -25.52
C GLN A 21 -35.94 -20.10 -25.13
N LEU A 22 -35.24 -19.82 -24.00
CA LEU A 22 -34.22 -20.72 -23.48
C LEU A 22 -34.91 -21.98 -22.90
N LYS A 23 -34.67 -23.16 -23.48
CA LYS A 23 -35.15 -24.42 -22.93
C LYS A 23 -34.65 -24.59 -21.51
N PRO A 24 -35.53 -24.99 -20.54
CA PRO A 24 -35.05 -25.30 -19.20
C PRO A 24 -34.00 -26.42 -19.27
N PRO A 25 -32.93 -26.36 -18.48
CA PRO A 25 -31.95 -27.43 -18.43
C PRO A 25 -32.63 -28.72 -17.98
N SER A 26 -32.25 -29.85 -18.59
CA SER A 26 -32.71 -31.19 -18.20
C SER A 26 -32.44 -31.44 -16.72
N PRO A 27 -33.25 -32.26 -16.03
CA PRO A 27 -33.09 -32.53 -14.60
C PRO A 27 -31.68 -33.05 -14.32
N ALA A 28 -31.07 -32.45 -13.31
CA ALA A 28 -29.68 -32.56 -12.93
C ALA A 28 -29.17 -34.01 -12.87
N VAL A 29 -28.17 -34.27 -13.66
CA VAL A 29 -27.12 -35.24 -13.32
C VAL A 29 -26.49 -34.70 -12.03
N MET A 30 -26.50 -35.48 -10.94
CA MET A 30 -25.68 -35.18 -9.75
C MET A 30 -24.24 -35.03 -10.21
N ALA A 31 -23.78 -33.80 -10.37
CA ALA A 31 -22.40 -33.54 -10.63
C ALA A 31 -21.64 -33.91 -9.35
N PHE A 32 -20.86 -34.96 -9.38
CA PHE A 32 -19.76 -35.13 -8.46
C PHE A 32 -18.94 -33.85 -8.56
N PHE A 33 -18.73 -33.16 -7.43
CA PHE A 33 -17.83 -32.02 -7.32
C PHE A 33 -16.41 -32.54 -7.58
N MET A 34 -16.00 -32.57 -8.81
CA MET A 34 -14.59 -32.70 -9.14
C MET A 34 -13.99 -31.29 -8.97
N ALA A 35 -13.00 -31.16 -8.08
CA ALA A 35 -12.20 -29.96 -7.99
C ALA A 35 -11.68 -29.62 -9.40
N MET A 36 -11.76 -28.36 -9.79
CA MET A 36 -11.21 -27.91 -11.06
C MET A 36 -9.69 -28.08 -11.04
N SER A 37 -9.10 -28.50 -12.15
CA SER A 37 -7.64 -28.52 -12.26
C SER A 37 -7.10 -27.10 -12.49
N PHE A 38 -5.92 -26.81 -11.98
CA PHE A 38 -5.19 -25.60 -12.34
C PHE A 38 -4.78 -25.64 -13.81
N HIS A 39 -4.91 -24.53 -14.51
CA HIS A 39 -4.41 -24.44 -15.89
C HIS A 39 -2.86 -24.30 -15.90
N LYS A 40 -2.26 -24.43 -17.10
CA LYS A 40 -0.79 -24.46 -17.26
C LYS A 40 -0.07 -23.25 -16.62
N GLY A 41 -0.64 -22.04 -16.76
CA GLY A 41 -0.03 -20.83 -16.20
C GLY A 41 -0.04 -20.81 -14.68
N GLU A 42 -1.15 -21.23 -14.03
CA GLU A 42 -1.21 -21.36 -12.57
C GLU A 42 -0.19 -22.38 -12.05
N GLN A 43 -0.09 -23.54 -12.73
CA GLN A 43 0.91 -24.56 -12.39
C GLN A 43 2.34 -24.06 -12.56
N GLN A 44 2.61 -23.24 -13.57
CA GLN A 44 3.92 -22.61 -13.76
C GLN A 44 4.22 -21.59 -12.64
N MET A 45 3.23 -20.76 -12.27
CA MET A 45 3.38 -19.84 -11.12
C MET A 45 3.66 -20.60 -9.82
N HIS A 46 2.96 -21.72 -9.56
CA HIS A 46 3.21 -22.57 -8.40
C HIS A 46 4.65 -23.09 -8.37
N LYS A 47 5.18 -23.52 -9.53
CA LYS A 47 6.58 -23.97 -9.63
C LYS A 47 7.58 -22.83 -9.39
N LEU A 48 7.35 -21.66 -10.02
CA LEU A 48 8.22 -20.49 -9.88
C LEU A 48 8.30 -19.97 -8.43
N LEU A 49 7.19 -20.08 -7.69
CA LEU A 49 7.07 -19.57 -6.32
C LEU A 49 7.13 -20.67 -5.26
N HIS A 50 7.56 -21.87 -5.63
CA HIS A 50 7.72 -23.02 -4.73
C HIS A 50 6.49 -23.29 -3.87
N VAL A 51 5.28 -23.21 -4.48
CA VAL A 51 4.02 -23.46 -3.79
C VAL A 51 3.84 -24.97 -3.63
N PRO A 52 3.56 -25.50 -2.42
CA PRO A 52 3.20 -26.90 -2.23
C PRO A 52 1.94 -27.27 -3.00
N ASP A 53 1.79 -28.56 -3.32
CA ASP A 53 0.59 -29.07 -3.96
C ASP A 53 -0.66 -28.70 -3.15
N MET A 54 -1.66 -28.20 -3.85
CA MET A 54 -2.93 -27.78 -3.27
C MET A 54 -4.09 -28.00 -4.24
N ASP A 55 -5.28 -28.17 -3.71
CA ASP A 55 -6.50 -28.29 -4.53
C ASP A 55 -6.96 -26.92 -5.03
N ASN A 56 -7.57 -26.88 -6.20
CA ASN A 56 -8.22 -25.70 -6.73
C ASN A 56 -9.64 -25.58 -6.15
N PRO A 57 -9.94 -24.58 -5.29
CA PRO A 57 -11.25 -24.44 -4.66
C PRO A 57 -12.31 -23.81 -5.56
N THR A 58 -12.00 -23.55 -6.83
CA THR A 58 -12.95 -22.96 -7.79
C THR A 58 -14.10 -23.93 -8.08
N SER A 59 -15.32 -23.45 -7.94
CA SER A 59 -16.53 -24.21 -8.27
C SER A 59 -16.90 -24.01 -9.74
N GLY A 60 -17.17 -25.09 -10.46
CA GLY A 60 -17.68 -25.10 -11.86
C GLY A 60 -19.13 -24.64 -12.00
N MET A 61 -19.67 -23.89 -11.05
CA MET A 61 -21.03 -23.37 -11.06
C MET A 61 -21.17 -22.11 -10.19
N LEU A 62 -22.28 -21.39 -10.35
CA LEU A 62 -22.70 -20.32 -9.44
C LEU A 62 -23.16 -20.93 -8.11
N THR A 63 -22.34 -20.79 -7.07
CA THR A 63 -22.64 -21.31 -5.73
C THR A 63 -23.70 -20.47 -5.02
N THR A 64 -24.39 -21.06 -4.02
CA THR A 64 -25.36 -20.34 -3.16
C THR A 64 -24.73 -19.13 -2.45
N GLN A 65 -23.49 -19.29 -2.02
CA GLN A 65 -22.73 -18.17 -1.42
C GLN A 65 -22.50 -17.04 -2.42
N ALA A 66 -22.16 -17.36 -3.67
CA ALA A 66 -21.98 -16.36 -4.72
C ALA A 66 -23.31 -15.65 -5.05
N MET A 67 -24.42 -16.38 -5.14
CA MET A 67 -25.76 -15.77 -5.32
C MET A 67 -26.12 -14.81 -4.21
N PHE A 68 -25.86 -15.19 -2.95
CA PHE A 68 -26.12 -14.34 -1.80
C PHE A 68 -25.26 -13.06 -1.80
N MET A 69 -24.00 -13.17 -2.23
CA MET A 69 -23.11 -12.00 -2.36
C MET A 69 -23.56 -11.06 -3.47
N LEU A 70 -23.98 -11.59 -4.63
CA LEU A 70 -24.49 -10.80 -5.76
C LEU A 70 -25.68 -9.91 -5.36
N GLN A 71 -26.58 -10.41 -4.55
CA GLN A 71 -27.75 -9.65 -4.10
C GLN A 71 -27.42 -8.52 -3.10
N ARG A 72 -26.33 -8.65 -2.35
CA ARG A 72 -26.00 -7.75 -1.24
C ARG A 72 -24.82 -6.81 -1.51
N ALA A 73 -23.91 -7.24 -2.36
CA ALA A 73 -22.74 -6.41 -2.67
C ALA A 73 -23.14 -5.18 -3.48
N PRO A 74 -22.67 -4.00 -3.09
CA PRO A 74 -22.99 -2.77 -3.82
C PRO A 74 -22.06 -2.52 -5.02
N LEU A 75 -21.07 -3.39 -5.25
CA LEU A 75 -20.04 -3.20 -6.28
C LEU A 75 -19.76 -4.50 -7.03
N LEU A 76 -19.65 -4.38 -8.35
CA LEU A 76 -19.15 -5.41 -9.26
C LEU A 76 -18.01 -4.80 -10.08
N ALA A 77 -16.79 -5.30 -9.89
CA ALA A 77 -15.75 -5.12 -10.88
C ALA A 77 -15.98 -6.14 -11.99
N ILE A 78 -16.01 -5.69 -13.23
CA ILE A 78 -16.36 -6.52 -14.39
C ILE A 78 -15.30 -6.38 -15.47
N GLY A 79 -14.96 -7.50 -16.11
CA GLY A 79 -13.96 -7.55 -17.17
C GLY A 79 -14.50 -8.28 -18.41
N THR A 80 -14.01 -7.82 -19.57
CA THR A 80 -14.25 -8.46 -20.86
C THR A 80 -13.11 -8.15 -21.82
N LEU A 81 -13.12 -8.77 -23.00
CA LEU A 81 -12.19 -8.48 -24.09
C LEU A 81 -12.83 -7.58 -25.13
N ASP A 82 -12.07 -6.65 -25.67
CA ASP A 82 -12.48 -5.86 -26.84
C ASP A 82 -12.25 -6.63 -28.14
N SER A 83 -12.52 -5.99 -29.28
CA SER A 83 -12.35 -6.59 -30.62
C SER A 83 -10.90 -6.85 -31.02
N GLN A 84 -9.92 -6.41 -30.22
CA GLN A 84 -8.48 -6.66 -30.39
C GLN A 84 -7.95 -7.68 -29.37
N ASP A 85 -8.86 -8.39 -28.67
CA ASP A 85 -8.52 -9.31 -27.58
C ASP A 85 -7.72 -8.64 -26.47
N ARG A 86 -7.98 -7.34 -26.21
CA ARG A 86 -7.39 -6.62 -25.10
C ARG A 86 -8.35 -6.68 -23.91
N PRO A 87 -7.90 -7.11 -22.72
CA PRO A 87 -8.73 -7.06 -21.52
C PRO A 87 -9.00 -5.60 -21.11
N TRP A 88 -10.23 -5.36 -20.65
CA TRP A 88 -10.65 -4.14 -19.98
C TRP A 88 -11.36 -4.47 -18.69
N THR A 89 -11.28 -3.58 -17.73
CA THR A 89 -11.96 -3.69 -16.43
C THR A 89 -12.76 -2.44 -16.17
N SER A 90 -13.96 -2.60 -15.61
CA SER A 90 -14.80 -1.49 -15.16
C SER A 90 -15.44 -1.76 -13.80
N LEU A 91 -16.09 -0.75 -13.21
CA LEU A 91 -16.72 -0.81 -11.92
C LEU A 91 -18.18 -0.39 -12.00
N TRP A 92 -19.09 -1.30 -11.70
CA TRP A 92 -20.52 -1.10 -11.78
C TRP A 92 -21.21 -1.24 -10.43
N GLY A 93 -22.33 -0.57 -10.24
CA GLY A 93 -23.16 -0.66 -9.05
C GLY A 93 -23.37 0.66 -8.32
N GLY A 94 -23.05 0.69 -7.03
CA GLY A 94 -23.31 1.81 -6.11
C GLY A 94 -24.35 1.50 -5.05
N HIS A 95 -25.17 0.48 -5.25
CA HIS A 95 -26.20 0.01 -4.30
C HIS A 95 -26.35 -1.51 -4.38
N ALA A 96 -26.87 -2.13 -3.34
CA ALA A 96 -27.20 -3.55 -3.35
C ALA A 96 -28.42 -3.86 -4.26
N GLY A 97 -28.47 -5.06 -4.82
CA GLY A 97 -29.61 -5.53 -5.63
C GLY A 97 -29.57 -5.14 -7.11
N PHE A 98 -28.51 -4.51 -7.59
CA PHE A 98 -28.34 -4.23 -9.03
C PHE A 98 -27.97 -5.47 -9.86
N THR A 99 -27.57 -6.55 -9.18
CA THR A 99 -27.33 -7.87 -9.78
C THR A 99 -28.16 -8.92 -9.05
N GLU A 100 -28.86 -9.78 -9.80
CA GLU A 100 -29.72 -10.81 -9.26
C GLU A 100 -29.54 -12.15 -9.98
N SER A 101 -29.81 -13.25 -9.28
CA SER A 101 -29.85 -14.60 -9.88
C SER A 101 -31.21 -14.85 -10.52
N LEU A 102 -31.18 -15.23 -11.80
CA LEU A 102 -32.37 -15.58 -12.58
C LEU A 102 -32.65 -17.10 -12.61
N GLY A 103 -31.83 -17.85 -11.86
CA GLY A 103 -31.89 -19.32 -11.86
C GLY A 103 -30.98 -19.97 -12.90
N GLY A 104 -30.73 -21.28 -12.77
CA GLY A 104 -29.92 -22.03 -13.72
C GLY A 104 -28.48 -21.55 -13.91
N GLY A 105 -27.91 -20.84 -12.96
CA GLY A 105 -26.58 -20.22 -13.09
C GLY A 105 -26.55 -18.94 -13.95
N ILE A 106 -27.71 -18.36 -14.24
CA ILE A 106 -27.84 -17.13 -15.00
C ILE A 106 -27.99 -15.97 -14.02
N ILE A 107 -27.30 -14.87 -14.26
CA ILE A 107 -27.43 -13.62 -13.54
C ILE A 107 -27.89 -12.49 -14.48
N GLY A 108 -28.70 -11.58 -13.93
CA GLY A 108 -29.05 -10.32 -14.55
C GLY A 108 -28.38 -9.16 -13.81
N THR A 109 -27.73 -8.28 -14.53
CA THR A 109 -27.14 -7.05 -13.98
C THR A 109 -27.84 -5.84 -14.60
N ARG A 110 -28.32 -4.92 -13.75
CA ARG A 110 -28.97 -3.68 -14.21
C ARG A 110 -28.47 -2.51 -13.39
N THR A 111 -27.78 -1.57 -14.01
CA THR A 111 -27.20 -0.41 -13.30
C THR A 111 -26.91 0.74 -14.25
N ILE A 112 -26.77 1.94 -13.68
CA ILE A 112 -26.27 3.11 -14.41
C ILE A 112 -24.80 2.88 -14.73
N VAL A 113 -24.38 3.33 -15.91
CA VAL A 113 -23.00 3.24 -16.42
C VAL A 113 -22.65 4.50 -17.23
N ASP A 114 -21.36 4.70 -17.46
CA ASP A 114 -20.88 5.64 -18.46
C ASP A 114 -20.92 4.96 -19.84
N GLY A 115 -22.03 5.07 -20.54
CA GLY A 115 -22.22 4.41 -21.84
C GLY A 115 -21.08 4.68 -22.82
N PRO A 116 -20.72 5.95 -23.12
CA PRO A 116 -19.72 6.27 -24.13
C PRO A 116 -18.26 6.01 -23.72
N ASN A 117 -17.89 6.12 -22.43
CA ASN A 117 -16.48 6.13 -22.04
C ASN A 117 -16.04 4.90 -21.26
N ASP A 118 -16.97 4.09 -20.74
CA ASP A 118 -16.66 2.80 -20.08
C ASP A 118 -16.23 1.77 -21.14
N PRO A 119 -14.97 1.31 -21.13
CA PRO A 119 -14.46 0.41 -22.16
C PRO A 119 -15.12 -0.98 -22.14
N VAL A 120 -15.63 -1.43 -20.97
CA VAL A 120 -16.34 -2.70 -20.85
C VAL A 120 -17.74 -2.60 -21.46
N VAL A 121 -18.45 -1.50 -21.23
CA VAL A 121 -19.74 -1.22 -21.88
C VAL A 121 -19.55 -1.20 -23.39
N GLN A 122 -18.55 -0.48 -23.88
CA GLN A 122 -18.24 -0.39 -25.30
C GLN A 122 -17.87 -1.76 -25.91
N ALA A 123 -17.11 -2.60 -25.19
CA ALA A 123 -16.74 -3.94 -25.67
C ALA A 123 -17.93 -4.92 -25.70
N LEU A 124 -18.88 -4.80 -24.77
CA LEU A 124 -20.04 -5.70 -24.68
C LEU A 124 -21.17 -5.31 -25.65
N VAL A 125 -21.53 -4.03 -25.66
CA VAL A 125 -22.74 -3.51 -26.33
C VAL A 125 -22.48 -2.25 -27.16
N GLY A 126 -21.22 -1.83 -27.32
CA GLY A 126 -20.88 -0.64 -28.10
C GLY A 126 -21.30 -0.74 -29.57
N GLY A 127 -21.74 0.39 -30.15
CA GLY A 127 -22.22 0.48 -31.53
C GLY A 127 -23.68 0.04 -31.72
N ALA A 128 -24.36 -0.42 -30.67
CA ALA A 128 -25.79 -0.68 -30.68
C ALA A 128 -26.61 0.63 -30.64
N GLU A 129 -27.77 0.62 -31.26
CA GLU A 129 -28.76 1.70 -31.07
C GLU A 129 -29.31 1.68 -29.64
N ASN A 130 -29.84 2.81 -29.17
CA ASN A 130 -30.44 2.91 -27.83
C ASN A 130 -31.54 1.85 -27.65
N GLY A 131 -31.37 0.96 -26.65
CA GLY A 131 -32.30 -0.13 -26.38
C GLY A 131 -32.18 -1.34 -27.30
N GLU A 132 -31.25 -1.37 -28.24
CA GLU A 132 -31.02 -2.53 -29.10
C GLU A 132 -30.39 -3.67 -28.26
N MET A 133 -30.95 -4.88 -28.43
CA MET A 133 -30.44 -6.07 -27.75
C MET A 133 -29.32 -6.70 -28.56
N ILE A 134 -28.13 -6.77 -27.99
CA ILE A 134 -26.96 -7.44 -28.56
C ILE A 134 -26.87 -8.87 -28.00
N GLN A 135 -26.73 -9.82 -28.90
CA GLN A 135 -26.47 -11.23 -28.55
C GLN A 135 -25.02 -11.41 -28.08
N GLY A 136 -24.81 -12.20 -27.03
CA GLY A 136 -23.51 -12.35 -26.38
C GLY A 136 -22.43 -13.04 -27.22
N ASN A 137 -22.80 -13.89 -28.20
CA ASN A 137 -21.86 -14.58 -29.09
C ASN A 137 -20.64 -15.19 -28.36
N GLN A 138 -20.90 -15.82 -27.20
CA GLN A 138 -19.85 -16.40 -26.35
C GLN A 138 -18.82 -15.43 -25.80
N LYS A 139 -19.07 -14.11 -25.80
CA LYS A 139 -18.17 -13.14 -25.17
C LYS A 139 -17.91 -13.51 -23.71
N MET A 140 -16.64 -13.62 -23.35
CA MET A 140 -16.22 -13.87 -21.97
C MET A 140 -16.51 -12.66 -21.10
N VAL A 141 -17.03 -12.94 -19.91
CA VAL A 141 -17.29 -11.94 -18.87
C VAL A 141 -16.77 -12.51 -17.55
N SER A 142 -15.84 -11.82 -16.94
CA SER A 142 -15.39 -12.11 -15.59
C SER A 142 -15.87 -11.02 -14.62
N GLY A 143 -16.02 -11.37 -13.35
CA GLY A 143 -16.51 -10.44 -12.37
C GLY A 143 -15.96 -10.69 -10.97
N LEU A 144 -15.88 -9.62 -10.17
CA LEU A 144 -15.63 -9.67 -8.75
C LEU A 144 -16.73 -8.88 -8.05
N THR A 145 -17.73 -9.61 -7.50
CA THR A 145 -18.74 -8.99 -6.65
C THR A 145 -18.15 -8.73 -5.26
N ILE A 146 -18.31 -7.52 -4.74
CA ILE A 146 -17.56 -7.07 -3.56
C ILE A 146 -18.37 -6.12 -2.69
N ASP A 147 -18.32 -6.37 -1.40
CA ASP A 147 -18.76 -5.43 -0.35
C ASP A 147 -17.53 -4.90 0.38
N LEU A 148 -17.18 -3.66 0.09
CA LEU A 148 -16.01 -3.00 0.67
C LEU A 148 -16.13 -2.77 2.18
N MET A 149 -17.36 -2.63 2.72
CA MET A 149 -17.58 -2.44 4.16
C MET A 149 -17.33 -3.73 4.95
N THR A 150 -17.79 -4.88 4.45
CA THR A 150 -17.58 -6.17 5.11
C THR A 150 -16.32 -6.89 4.63
N ARG A 151 -15.63 -6.36 3.61
CA ARG A 151 -14.46 -6.98 2.94
C ARG A 151 -14.74 -8.37 2.36
N LYS A 152 -16.00 -8.68 2.10
CA LYS A 152 -16.40 -9.95 1.46
C LYS A 152 -16.44 -9.79 -0.05
N ARG A 153 -16.02 -10.83 -0.75
CA ARG A 153 -15.98 -10.83 -2.21
C ARG A 153 -16.04 -12.23 -2.78
N VAL A 154 -16.60 -12.35 -3.98
CA VAL A 154 -16.66 -13.59 -4.76
C VAL A 154 -16.30 -13.28 -6.20
N LYS A 155 -15.42 -14.09 -6.78
CA LYS A 155 -15.04 -14.05 -8.18
C LYS A 155 -16.05 -14.87 -9.00
N LEU A 156 -16.29 -14.42 -10.21
CA LEU A 156 -17.20 -15.02 -11.17
C LEU A 156 -16.54 -15.06 -12.53
N PHE A 157 -16.78 -16.13 -13.27
CA PHE A 157 -16.48 -16.21 -14.68
C PHE A 157 -17.68 -16.80 -15.43
N GLY A 158 -17.91 -16.35 -16.64
CA GLY A 158 -19.00 -16.83 -17.47
C GLY A 158 -19.03 -16.16 -18.83
N ARG A 159 -20.19 -16.30 -19.50
CA ARG A 159 -20.37 -15.78 -20.86
C ARG A 159 -21.62 -14.94 -20.95
N MET A 160 -21.51 -13.86 -21.71
CA MET A 160 -22.64 -13.01 -22.04
C MET A 160 -23.68 -13.81 -22.85
N ILE A 161 -24.94 -13.75 -22.43
CA ILE A 161 -26.08 -14.24 -23.20
C ILE A 161 -26.60 -13.11 -24.08
N ALA A 162 -26.93 -11.97 -23.47
CA ALA A 162 -27.44 -10.79 -24.15
C ALA A 162 -27.20 -9.55 -23.30
N GLY A 163 -27.21 -8.38 -23.92
CA GLY A 163 -27.13 -7.10 -23.23
C GLY A 163 -27.70 -5.95 -24.07
N THR A 164 -28.07 -4.89 -23.38
CA THR A 164 -28.52 -3.62 -23.99
C THR A 164 -28.08 -2.43 -23.14
N VAL A 165 -27.98 -1.28 -23.75
CA VAL A 165 -27.85 0.02 -23.08
C VAL A 165 -29.02 0.89 -23.48
N ASP A 166 -29.73 1.42 -22.48
CA ASP A 166 -30.86 2.30 -22.65
C ASP A 166 -30.59 3.67 -22.03
N GLU A 167 -31.06 4.75 -22.66
CA GLU A 167 -31.17 6.04 -21.97
C GLU A 167 -32.39 6.03 -21.06
N VAL A 168 -32.16 6.33 -19.78
CA VAL A 168 -33.22 6.47 -18.77
C VAL A 168 -33.29 7.91 -18.27
N VAL A 169 -34.51 8.42 -18.06
CA VAL A 169 -34.73 9.73 -17.48
C VAL A 169 -34.46 9.68 -15.98
N VAL A 170 -33.77 10.70 -15.47
CA VAL A 170 -33.50 10.84 -14.03
C VAL A 170 -34.73 11.47 -13.36
N GLU A 171 -35.39 10.72 -12.48
CA GLU A 171 -36.43 11.25 -11.63
C GLU A 171 -35.84 11.93 -10.40
N TYR A 172 -36.07 13.20 -10.21
CA TYR A 172 -35.66 13.98 -9.04
C TYR A 172 -36.76 13.94 -7.97
N GLU A 173 -36.41 13.69 -6.73
CA GLU A 173 -37.36 13.75 -5.61
C GLU A 173 -38.06 15.12 -5.56
N ASN A 174 -39.41 15.10 -5.40
CA ASN A 174 -40.28 16.26 -5.27
C ASN A 174 -40.49 17.10 -6.55
N GLY A 175 -40.17 16.59 -7.74
CA GLY A 175 -40.40 17.37 -8.99
C GLY A 175 -39.62 18.68 -9.06
N THR A 176 -38.57 18.83 -8.23
CA THR A 176 -37.67 19.98 -8.32
C THR A 176 -36.82 19.85 -9.57
N ALA A 177 -36.73 20.93 -10.35
CA ALA A 177 -35.84 20.98 -11.49
C ALA A 177 -34.40 20.60 -11.05
N PRO A 178 -33.62 19.86 -11.87
CA PRO A 178 -32.24 19.55 -11.57
C PRO A 178 -31.47 20.83 -11.28
N ALA A 179 -30.50 20.75 -10.35
CA ALA A 179 -29.55 21.84 -10.17
C ALA A 179 -28.86 22.13 -11.51
N ASP A 180 -28.55 23.40 -11.78
CA ASP A 180 -27.89 23.80 -13.03
C ASP A 180 -26.72 22.87 -13.36
N GLY A 181 -26.77 22.19 -14.51
CA GLY A 181 -25.76 21.25 -14.99
C GLY A 181 -25.96 19.77 -14.58
N ALA A 182 -27.04 19.42 -13.88
CA ALA A 182 -27.33 18.00 -13.59
C ALA A 182 -27.91 17.31 -14.86
N PRO A 183 -27.46 16.06 -15.17
CA PRO A 183 -27.91 15.38 -16.38
C PRO A 183 -29.39 14.94 -16.26
N GLU A 184 -30.20 15.23 -17.25
CA GLU A 184 -31.60 14.78 -17.33
C GLU A 184 -31.73 13.29 -17.66
N LYS A 185 -30.72 12.72 -18.31
CA LYS A 185 -30.69 11.33 -18.77
C LYS A 185 -29.40 10.63 -18.31
N GLN A 186 -29.49 9.35 -18.12
CA GLN A 186 -28.37 8.47 -17.78
C GLN A 186 -28.39 7.23 -18.68
N ASN A 187 -27.23 6.64 -18.96
CA ASN A 187 -27.17 5.33 -19.61
C ASN A 187 -27.35 4.23 -18.56
N GLN A 188 -28.22 3.30 -18.82
CA GLN A 188 -28.44 2.11 -17.99
C GLN A 188 -28.13 0.86 -18.79
N ILE A 189 -27.19 0.04 -18.32
CA ILE A 189 -26.91 -1.26 -18.91
C ILE A 189 -27.83 -2.32 -18.29
N GLN A 190 -28.29 -3.25 -19.13
CA GLN A 190 -28.89 -4.51 -18.74
C GLN A 190 -28.07 -5.62 -19.38
N LEU A 191 -27.49 -6.52 -18.57
CA LEU A 191 -26.61 -7.58 -19.00
C LEU A 191 -27.07 -8.93 -18.43
N ILE A 192 -27.21 -9.93 -19.27
CA ILE A 192 -27.51 -11.31 -18.91
C ILE A 192 -26.26 -12.15 -19.11
N THR A 193 -25.78 -12.78 -18.05
CA THR A 193 -24.56 -13.59 -18.08
C THR A 193 -24.84 -14.99 -17.54
N LYS A 194 -24.38 -16.01 -18.26
CA LYS A 194 -24.30 -17.38 -17.76
C LYS A 194 -23.01 -17.56 -16.99
N ILE A 195 -23.09 -17.84 -15.69
CA ILE A 195 -21.94 -18.10 -14.84
C ILE A 195 -21.54 -19.57 -14.95
N GLU A 196 -20.28 -19.78 -15.21
CA GLU A 196 -19.63 -21.10 -15.37
C GLU A 196 -18.72 -21.41 -14.18
N GLN A 197 -18.14 -20.37 -13.52
CA GLN A 197 -17.27 -20.56 -12.37
C GLN A 197 -17.55 -19.54 -11.28
N SER A 198 -17.36 -19.94 -10.02
CA SER A 198 -17.39 -19.02 -8.89
C SER A 198 -16.39 -19.43 -7.80
N LEU A 199 -15.77 -18.42 -7.14
CA LEU A 199 -14.75 -18.62 -6.12
C LEU A 199 -14.86 -17.55 -5.03
N GLY A 200 -14.98 -17.99 -3.76
CA GLY A 200 -14.80 -17.13 -2.61
C GLY A 200 -13.35 -16.65 -2.50
N ASN A 201 -13.15 -15.40 -2.13
CA ASN A 201 -11.81 -14.81 -2.07
C ASN A 201 -11.51 -14.15 -0.72
N CYS A 202 -10.22 -14.09 -0.37
CA CYS A 202 -9.70 -13.60 0.90
C CYS A 202 -9.96 -12.09 1.10
N PRO A 203 -10.24 -11.60 2.34
CA PRO A 203 -10.52 -10.20 2.64
C PRO A 203 -9.27 -9.30 2.73
N LYS A 204 -8.06 -9.82 2.57
CA LYS A 204 -6.81 -9.06 2.71
C LYS A 204 -6.71 -7.92 1.71
N TYR A 205 -6.08 -6.81 2.13
CA TYR A 205 -5.79 -5.61 1.32
C TYR A 205 -7.04 -4.87 0.80
N LEU A 206 -8.22 -5.15 1.34
CA LEU A 206 -9.44 -4.39 1.06
C LEU A 206 -9.56 -3.23 2.05
N ASN A 207 -9.43 -2.01 1.55
CA ASN A 207 -9.74 -0.80 2.29
C ASN A 207 -11.25 -0.58 2.29
N GLN A 208 -11.81 -0.12 3.40
CA GLN A 208 -13.25 0.09 3.52
C GLN A 208 -13.68 1.41 2.90
N TYR A 209 -14.72 1.34 2.07
CA TYR A 209 -15.44 2.48 1.53
C TYR A 209 -16.95 2.26 1.64
N GLU A 210 -17.65 3.24 2.18
CA GLU A 210 -19.11 3.29 2.15
C GLU A 210 -19.56 3.91 0.84
N LEU A 211 -20.13 3.09 -0.05
CA LEU A 211 -20.56 3.53 -1.37
C LEU A 211 -21.99 4.08 -1.34
N ARG A 212 -22.23 5.10 -2.16
CA ARG A 212 -23.56 5.69 -2.41
C ARG A 212 -23.74 5.93 -3.91
N PRO A 213 -24.92 5.65 -4.47
CA PRO A 213 -25.21 5.96 -5.86
C PRO A 213 -24.98 7.43 -6.18
N ALA A 214 -24.50 7.69 -7.38
CA ALA A 214 -24.31 9.04 -7.90
C ALA A 214 -24.58 9.05 -9.40
N LEU A 215 -24.93 10.22 -9.93
CA LEU A 215 -25.07 10.40 -11.38
C LEU A 215 -23.70 10.39 -12.06
N VAL A 216 -23.64 9.81 -13.23
CA VAL A 216 -22.50 9.89 -14.13
C VAL A 216 -22.51 11.26 -14.83
N THR A 217 -21.40 11.97 -14.70
CA THR A 217 -21.18 13.28 -15.34
C THR A 217 -19.85 13.25 -16.07
N SER A 218 -19.68 12.22 -16.90
CA SER A 218 -18.38 11.85 -17.44
C SER A 218 -17.79 12.87 -18.40
N LYS A 219 -16.48 13.07 -18.24
CA LYS A 219 -15.64 13.82 -19.16
C LYS A 219 -14.29 13.13 -19.31
N VAL A 220 -13.91 12.82 -20.54
CA VAL A 220 -12.55 12.31 -20.82
C VAL A 220 -11.54 13.45 -20.61
N ILE A 221 -10.61 13.26 -19.71
CA ILE A 221 -9.52 14.20 -19.41
C ILE A 221 -8.30 13.89 -20.26
N SER A 222 -7.96 12.61 -20.40
CA SER A 222 -6.84 12.16 -21.25
C SER A 222 -7.11 10.78 -21.81
N GLN A 223 -6.57 10.50 -23.00
CA GLN A 223 -6.60 9.19 -23.64
C GLN A 223 -5.34 9.01 -24.50
N GLY A 224 -4.69 7.85 -24.39
CA GLY A 224 -3.50 7.48 -25.15
C GLY A 224 -2.56 6.58 -24.37
N PRO A 225 -1.37 6.27 -24.90
CA PRO A 225 -0.41 5.38 -24.26
C PRO A 225 0.38 6.04 -23.11
N ALA A 226 0.31 7.37 -23.00
CA ALA A 226 1.03 8.12 -21.97
C ALA A 226 0.08 8.61 -20.87
N LEU A 227 0.50 8.45 -19.61
CA LEU A 227 -0.19 8.95 -18.44
C LEU A 227 -0.09 10.47 -18.35
N SER A 228 -1.24 11.14 -18.28
CA SER A 228 -1.29 12.58 -17.98
C SER A 228 -0.87 12.87 -16.53
N PRO A 229 -0.53 14.13 -16.19
CA PRO A 229 -0.26 14.52 -14.80
C PRO A 229 -1.40 14.15 -13.83
N GLU A 230 -2.65 14.32 -14.26
CA GLU A 230 -3.85 14.01 -13.47
C GLU A 230 -3.98 12.49 -13.28
N ALA A 231 -3.68 11.67 -14.30
CA ALA A 231 -3.67 10.22 -14.19
C ALA A 231 -2.59 9.74 -13.18
N LYS A 232 -1.40 10.33 -13.22
CA LYS A 232 -0.33 10.07 -12.24
C LYS A 232 -0.74 10.49 -10.82
N ALA A 233 -1.42 11.62 -10.67
CA ALA A 233 -1.94 12.07 -9.38
C ALA A 233 -3.00 11.10 -8.82
N LEU A 234 -3.87 10.55 -9.68
CA LEU A 234 -4.83 9.52 -9.28
C LEU A 234 -4.09 8.24 -8.83
N ILE A 235 -3.11 7.75 -9.58
CA ILE A 235 -2.31 6.57 -9.21
C ILE A 235 -1.62 6.79 -7.85
N ALA A 236 -1.07 7.97 -7.59
CA ALA A 236 -0.36 8.27 -6.36
C ALA A 236 -1.25 8.22 -5.09
N LYS A 237 -2.54 8.53 -5.21
CA LYS A 237 -3.51 8.48 -4.11
C LYS A 237 -4.33 7.20 -4.03
N ALA A 238 -4.33 6.39 -5.12
CA ALA A 238 -5.08 5.14 -5.17
C ALA A 238 -4.58 4.14 -4.12
N ASP A 239 -5.51 3.51 -3.43
CA ASP A 239 -5.24 2.48 -2.42
C ASP A 239 -5.82 1.11 -2.81
N MET A 240 -6.41 1.03 -4.00
CA MET A 240 -6.79 -0.21 -4.66
C MET A 240 -7.01 0.01 -6.16
N PHE A 241 -6.93 -1.07 -6.91
CA PHE A 241 -7.36 -1.16 -8.30
C PHE A 241 -7.93 -2.55 -8.59
N PHE A 242 -8.63 -2.65 -9.71
CA PHE A 242 -9.18 -3.90 -10.22
C PHE A 242 -8.49 -4.25 -11.52
N LEU A 243 -8.30 -5.55 -11.75
CA LEU A 243 -7.63 -6.03 -12.95
C LEU A 243 -8.39 -7.18 -13.57
N SER A 244 -8.29 -7.30 -14.88
CA SER A 244 -8.79 -8.45 -15.65
C SER A 244 -7.67 -9.05 -16.50
N SER A 245 -7.63 -10.37 -16.57
CA SER A 245 -6.70 -11.17 -17.35
C SER A 245 -7.43 -12.34 -17.99
N SER A 246 -6.91 -12.87 -19.09
CA SER A 246 -7.55 -13.96 -19.81
C SER A 246 -6.55 -14.99 -20.33
N VAL A 247 -7.01 -16.21 -20.50
CA VAL A 247 -6.30 -17.28 -21.19
C VAL A 247 -7.32 -18.13 -21.95
N GLU A 248 -7.07 -18.42 -23.25
CA GLU A 248 -7.95 -19.23 -24.10
C GLU A 248 -9.45 -19.02 -23.82
N ASP A 249 -10.04 -19.94 -23.05
CA ASP A 249 -11.48 -19.98 -22.72
C ASP A 249 -11.80 -19.56 -21.27
N ASP A 250 -10.87 -18.92 -20.56
CA ASP A 250 -11.05 -18.48 -19.17
C ASP A 250 -10.64 -17.03 -18.98
N MET A 251 -11.28 -16.34 -18.05
CA MET A 251 -11.01 -14.96 -17.72
C MET A 251 -11.19 -14.71 -16.23
N ASP A 252 -10.29 -13.92 -15.65
CA ASP A 252 -10.31 -13.58 -14.24
C ASP A 252 -10.41 -12.08 -14.03
N THR A 253 -11.31 -11.65 -13.13
CA THR A 253 -11.31 -10.29 -12.58
C THR A 253 -11.01 -10.34 -11.09
N ASN A 254 -10.03 -9.58 -10.68
CA ASN A 254 -9.54 -9.54 -9.31
C ASN A 254 -9.27 -8.11 -8.85
N HIS A 255 -8.86 -7.98 -7.60
CA HIS A 255 -8.47 -6.69 -7.02
C HIS A 255 -7.06 -6.77 -6.46
N ARG A 256 -6.39 -5.64 -6.45
CA ARG A 256 -5.16 -5.38 -5.69
C ARG A 256 -5.36 -4.15 -4.83
N GLY A 257 -4.87 -4.19 -3.61
CA GLY A 257 -4.98 -3.08 -2.68
C GLY A 257 -3.76 -2.98 -1.78
N GLY A 258 -3.62 -1.82 -1.16
CA GLY A 258 -2.49 -1.49 -0.29
C GLY A 258 -2.68 -0.12 0.34
N PRO A 259 -1.63 0.47 0.91
CA PRO A 259 -1.66 1.88 1.29
C PRO A 259 -1.66 2.77 0.04
N PRO A 260 -2.15 4.03 0.11
CA PRO A 260 -2.00 4.99 -0.98
C PRO A 260 -0.56 5.06 -1.49
N GLY A 261 -0.40 5.04 -2.82
CA GLY A 261 0.91 5.05 -3.46
C GLY A 261 1.59 3.68 -3.58
N PHE A 262 0.90 2.57 -3.29
CA PHE A 262 1.46 1.22 -3.48
C PHE A 262 1.73 0.87 -4.95
N VAL A 263 1.02 1.52 -5.88
CA VAL A 263 1.33 1.48 -7.31
C VAL A 263 2.33 2.58 -7.60
N ARG A 264 3.45 2.23 -8.25
CA ARG A 264 4.53 3.18 -8.57
C ARG A 264 4.57 3.46 -10.06
N VAL A 265 4.77 4.73 -10.42
CA VAL A 265 4.94 5.17 -11.80
C VAL A 265 6.44 5.11 -12.14
N LEU A 266 6.81 4.31 -13.14
CA LEU A 266 8.18 4.16 -13.63
C LEU A 266 8.50 5.19 -14.72
N SER A 267 7.52 5.41 -15.60
CA SER A 267 7.59 6.36 -16.70
C SER A 267 6.18 6.82 -17.10
N ASP A 268 6.06 7.62 -18.13
CA ASP A 268 4.76 8.04 -18.65
C ASP A 268 3.92 6.87 -19.20
N SER A 269 4.56 5.74 -19.53
CA SER A 269 3.92 4.56 -20.11
C SER A 269 4.12 3.27 -19.31
N GLU A 270 4.69 3.35 -18.11
CA GLU A 270 4.95 2.17 -17.30
C GLU A 270 4.62 2.41 -15.82
N ILE A 271 3.95 1.43 -15.22
CA ILE A 271 3.68 1.37 -13.79
C ILE A 271 4.10 0.02 -13.23
N VAL A 272 4.31 -0.05 -11.92
CA VAL A 272 4.64 -1.30 -11.21
C VAL A 272 3.90 -1.36 -9.88
N TYR A 273 3.50 -2.56 -9.48
CA TYR A 273 2.96 -2.80 -8.15
C TYR A 273 3.55 -4.08 -7.54
N PRO A 274 3.73 -4.10 -6.20
CA PRO A 274 4.11 -5.31 -5.49
C PRO A 274 2.92 -6.28 -5.40
N GLU A 275 3.14 -7.55 -5.61
CA GLU A 275 2.16 -8.60 -5.37
C GLU A 275 2.30 -9.09 -3.93
N TYR A 276 1.31 -8.78 -3.10
CA TYR A 276 1.34 -9.15 -1.69
C TYR A 276 0.89 -10.59 -1.44
N SER A 277 1.26 -11.15 -0.29
CA SER A 277 0.93 -12.51 0.10
C SER A 277 -0.59 -12.77 0.10
N GLY A 278 -1.05 -13.60 -0.82
CA GLY A 278 -2.46 -13.95 -1.06
C GLY A 278 -2.83 -15.37 -0.63
N ASN A 279 -3.76 -15.98 -1.36
CA ASN A 279 -4.21 -17.36 -1.19
C ASN A 279 -3.38 -18.39 -1.97
N ARG A 280 -2.38 -17.93 -2.70
CA ARG A 280 -1.49 -18.73 -3.58
C ARG A 280 -2.16 -19.44 -4.75
N LEU A 281 -3.40 -19.11 -5.09
CA LEU A 281 -4.05 -19.68 -6.28
C LEU A 281 -3.44 -19.14 -7.58
N TYR A 282 -3.01 -17.88 -7.56
CA TYR A 282 -2.35 -17.19 -8.67
C TYR A 282 -3.11 -17.17 -10.00
N GLN A 283 -4.47 -17.23 -9.96
CA GLN A 283 -5.29 -17.21 -11.18
C GLN A 283 -4.92 -16.06 -12.12
N SER A 284 -4.98 -14.81 -11.63
CA SER A 284 -4.61 -13.65 -12.45
C SER A 284 -3.18 -13.73 -12.99
N LEU A 285 -2.20 -14.11 -12.14
CA LEU A 285 -0.79 -14.21 -12.55
C LEU A 285 -0.56 -15.40 -13.48
N GLY A 286 -1.26 -16.51 -13.28
CA GLY A 286 -1.21 -17.64 -14.18
C GLY A 286 -1.73 -17.29 -15.57
N ASN A 287 -2.85 -16.56 -15.66
CA ASN A 287 -3.33 -16.02 -16.92
C ASN A 287 -2.27 -15.12 -17.58
N LEU A 288 -1.73 -14.17 -16.82
CA LEU A 288 -0.76 -13.20 -17.30
C LEU A 288 0.58 -13.81 -17.72
N LEU A 289 0.94 -14.96 -17.16
CA LEU A 289 2.16 -15.69 -17.56
C LEU A 289 2.00 -16.32 -18.96
N VAL A 290 0.78 -16.74 -19.32
CA VAL A 290 0.45 -17.33 -20.61
C VAL A 290 0.08 -16.27 -21.64
N ASN A 291 -0.78 -15.34 -21.25
CA ASN A 291 -1.22 -14.20 -22.06
C ASN A 291 -0.94 -12.90 -21.28
N PRO A 292 0.12 -12.17 -21.61
CA PRO A 292 0.57 -11.03 -20.80
C PRO A 292 -0.32 -9.79 -20.91
N LYS A 293 -1.49 -9.87 -21.52
CA LYS A 293 -2.42 -8.75 -21.65
C LYS A 293 -3.22 -8.55 -20.36
N ILE A 294 -3.33 -7.30 -19.92
CA ILE A 294 -4.04 -6.89 -18.71
C ILE A 294 -4.98 -5.74 -18.97
N GLY A 295 -6.15 -5.75 -18.31
CA GLY A 295 -7.03 -4.60 -18.19
C GLY A 295 -7.09 -4.14 -16.74
N VAL A 296 -7.02 -2.84 -16.49
CA VAL A 296 -7.00 -2.27 -15.13
C VAL A 296 -7.99 -1.12 -15.02
N ALA A 297 -8.67 -1.02 -13.88
CA ALA A 297 -9.47 0.14 -13.47
C ALA A 297 -9.02 0.63 -12.10
N LEU A 298 -8.56 1.89 -12.03
CA LEU A 298 -8.19 2.56 -10.78
C LEU A 298 -9.27 3.61 -10.47
N PRO A 299 -10.11 3.39 -9.45
CA PRO A 299 -11.13 4.36 -9.05
C PRO A 299 -10.58 5.42 -8.09
N ASP A 300 -11.10 6.62 -8.21
CA ASP A 300 -11.20 7.57 -7.11
C ASP A 300 -12.64 7.57 -6.59
N TYR A 301 -12.86 6.94 -5.48
CA TYR A 301 -14.21 6.81 -4.93
C TYR A 301 -14.80 8.15 -4.47
N GLU A 302 -13.97 9.12 -4.07
CA GLU A 302 -14.43 10.42 -3.55
C GLU A 302 -14.98 11.29 -4.68
N THR A 303 -14.27 11.37 -5.81
CA THR A 303 -14.67 12.20 -6.96
C THR A 303 -15.52 11.44 -7.96
N GLY A 304 -15.41 10.11 -8.01
CA GLY A 304 -15.99 9.26 -9.03
C GLY A 304 -15.20 9.24 -10.34
N ASP A 305 -13.95 9.71 -10.30
CA ASP A 305 -13.04 9.60 -11.43
C ASP A 305 -12.53 8.17 -11.55
N VAL A 306 -12.20 7.76 -12.75
CA VAL A 306 -11.64 6.43 -13.00
C VAL A 306 -10.58 6.49 -14.09
N LEU A 307 -9.47 5.82 -13.83
CA LEU A 307 -8.42 5.59 -14.82
C LEU A 307 -8.51 4.15 -15.32
N TYR A 308 -8.87 3.99 -16.59
CA TYR A 308 -8.83 2.72 -17.30
C TYR A 308 -7.50 2.54 -17.99
N ILE A 309 -6.92 1.36 -17.90
CA ILE A 309 -5.66 1.00 -18.56
C ILE A 309 -5.83 -0.37 -19.21
N THR A 310 -5.33 -0.51 -20.44
CA THR A 310 -5.00 -1.82 -21.03
C THR A 310 -3.53 -1.82 -21.44
N GLY A 311 -2.89 -2.98 -21.35
CA GLY A 311 -1.46 -3.09 -21.63
C GLY A 311 -0.94 -4.51 -21.53
N THR A 312 0.39 -4.61 -21.49
CA THR A 312 1.11 -5.88 -21.33
C THR A 312 1.93 -5.88 -20.04
N VAL A 313 2.20 -7.06 -19.49
CA VAL A 313 2.90 -7.19 -18.22
C VAL A 313 4.17 -8.00 -18.30
N ASP A 314 5.10 -7.67 -17.39
CA ASP A 314 6.20 -8.53 -16.98
C ASP A 314 5.99 -8.92 -15.51
N ILE A 315 6.04 -10.21 -15.22
CA ILE A 315 6.00 -10.73 -13.85
C ILE A 315 7.45 -10.84 -13.36
N LEU A 316 7.77 -10.07 -12.32
CA LEU A 316 9.11 -10.01 -11.72
C LEU A 316 9.12 -10.85 -10.45
N VAL A 317 10.09 -11.77 -10.33
CA VAL A 317 10.18 -12.74 -9.24
C VAL A 317 11.51 -12.58 -8.51
N GLU A 318 11.51 -12.75 -7.18
CA GLU A 318 12.71 -12.75 -6.33
C GLU A 318 13.64 -11.54 -6.57
N GLY A 319 14.87 -11.78 -7.04
CA GLY A 319 15.88 -10.75 -7.26
C GLY A 319 15.46 -9.66 -8.24
N ASP A 320 14.70 -10.00 -9.28
CA ASP A 320 14.21 -9.02 -10.26
C ASP A 320 13.15 -8.10 -9.65
N ALA A 321 12.26 -8.65 -8.80
CA ALA A 321 11.28 -7.85 -8.08
C ALA A 321 11.96 -6.94 -7.05
N ALA A 322 12.91 -7.49 -6.27
CA ALA A 322 13.65 -6.74 -5.26
C ALA A 322 14.56 -5.66 -5.86
N ALA A 323 15.10 -5.87 -7.07
CA ALA A 323 15.90 -4.88 -7.77
C ALA A 323 15.12 -3.63 -8.15
N LEU A 324 13.81 -3.77 -8.42
CA LEU A 324 12.93 -2.66 -8.78
C LEU A 324 12.19 -2.09 -7.57
N LEU A 325 11.64 -2.98 -6.72
CA LEU A 325 10.88 -2.67 -5.50
C LEU A 325 11.54 -3.39 -4.31
N PRO A 326 12.54 -2.80 -3.65
CA PRO A 326 13.20 -3.39 -2.49
C PRO A 326 12.21 -3.91 -1.45
N GLY A 327 12.47 -5.11 -0.93
CA GLY A 327 11.59 -5.80 0.00
C GLY A 327 10.40 -6.52 -0.65
N SER A 328 10.31 -6.59 -1.98
CA SER A 328 9.30 -7.35 -2.71
C SER A 328 9.91 -8.59 -3.35
N ASN A 329 9.27 -9.75 -3.14
CA ASN A 329 9.67 -11.01 -3.78
C ASN A 329 8.88 -11.29 -5.06
N LEU A 330 7.81 -10.53 -5.30
CA LEU A 330 6.95 -10.64 -6.45
C LEU A 330 6.39 -9.26 -6.78
N ALA A 331 6.50 -8.86 -8.04
CA ALA A 331 5.97 -7.60 -8.54
C ALA A 331 5.46 -7.77 -9.98
N VAL A 332 4.57 -6.90 -10.40
CA VAL A 332 4.07 -6.86 -11.77
C VAL A 332 4.33 -5.48 -12.35
N ARG A 333 5.10 -5.43 -13.42
CA ARG A 333 5.32 -4.23 -14.23
C ARG A 333 4.33 -4.24 -15.39
N ILE A 334 3.61 -3.14 -15.57
CA ILE A 334 2.65 -2.95 -16.65
C ILE A 334 3.20 -1.92 -17.63
N LYS A 335 3.33 -2.31 -18.88
CA LYS A 335 3.55 -1.42 -20.02
C LYS A 335 2.18 -1.05 -20.59
N ILE A 336 1.89 0.23 -20.64
CA ILE A 336 0.58 0.77 -21.02
C ILE A 336 0.49 0.85 -22.54
N ASP A 337 -0.52 0.21 -23.11
CA ASP A 337 -0.86 0.34 -24.53
C ASP A 337 -1.88 1.48 -24.72
N GLU A 338 -2.86 1.58 -23.81
CA GLU A 338 -3.83 2.67 -23.76
C GLU A 338 -4.22 2.96 -22.30
N ALA A 339 -4.26 4.25 -21.95
CA ALA A 339 -4.80 4.75 -20.70
C ALA A 339 -5.89 5.78 -21.01
N ARG A 340 -7.02 5.73 -20.29
CA ARG A 340 -8.14 6.67 -20.42
C ARG A 340 -8.54 7.14 -19.02
N LEU A 341 -8.33 8.43 -18.74
CA LEU A 341 -8.81 9.08 -17.52
C LEU A 341 -10.17 9.73 -17.77
N VAL A 342 -11.17 9.26 -17.04
CA VAL A 342 -12.54 9.77 -17.11
C VAL A 342 -12.90 10.41 -15.77
N GLN A 343 -13.13 11.69 -15.77
CA GLN A 343 -13.66 12.43 -14.63
C GLN A 343 -15.15 12.13 -14.45
N GLY A 344 -15.60 11.86 -13.22
CA GLY A 344 -17.00 11.63 -12.91
C GLY A 344 -17.65 10.43 -13.62
N GLY A 345 -16.85 9.45 -14.09
CA GLY A 345 -17.31 8.29 -14.86
C GLY A 345 -17.96 7.19 -14.02
N LEU A 346 -17.76 7.17 -12.69
CA LEU A 346 -18.34 6.13 -11.83
C LEU A 346 -19.76 6.49 -11.40
N PRO A 347 -20.72 5.52 -11.40
CA PRO A 347 -22.12 5.74 -11.00
C PRO A 347 -22.30 5.75 -9.48
N PHE A 348 -21.26 5.98 -8.72
CA PHE A 348 -21.27 6.05 -7.26
C PHE A 348 -20.14 6.94 -6.73
N ARG A 349 -20.28 7.31 -5.44
CA ARG A 349 -19.22 7.96 -4.66
C ARG A 349 -19.01 7.16 -3.39
N GLY A 350 -17.79 7.22 -2.84
CA GLY A 350 -17.40 6.46 -1.65
C GLY A 350 -16.77 7.32 -0.59
N VAL A 351 -17.15 7.06 0.66
CA VAL A 351 -16.51 7.67 1.82
C VAL A 351 -15.54 6.66 2.41
N ARG A 352 -14.27 7.05 2.46
CA ARG A 352 -13.21 6.21 3.03
C ARG A 352 -13.43 5.96 4.53
N LYS A 353 -13.26 4.72 4.97
CA LYS A 353 -13.37 4.28 6.36
C LYS A 353 -12.03 3.72 6.85
N VAL A 354 -12.02 2.50 7.36
CA VAL A 354 -10.84 1.87 7.96
C VAL A 354 -9.98 1.18 6.91
N PRO A 355 -8.67 1.48 6.83
CA PRO A 355 -7.78 0.75 5.94
C PRO A 355 -7.66 -0.72 6.34
N SER A 356 -7.22 -1.56 5.41
CA SER A 356 -6.97 -2.96 5.71
C SER A 356 -5.85 -3.09 6.74
N PRO A 357 -6.03 -3.91 7.80
CA PRO A 357 -4.96 -4.16 8.77
C PRO A 357 -3.78 -4.92 8.14
N TYR A 358 -3.98 -5.56 6.99
CA TYR A 358 -2.98 -6.29 6.22
C TYR A 358 -2.14 -5.40 5.29
N ASN A 359 -2.46 -4.10 5.18
CA ASN A 359 -1.67 -3.21 4.34
C ASN A 359 -0.23 -3.12 4.87
N PRO A 360 0.77 -3.50 4.06
CA PRO A 360 2.17 -3.30 4.43
C PRO A 360 2.56 -1.82 4.28
N LEU A 361 3.80 -1.50 4.57
CA LEU A 361 4.38 -0.21 4.21
C LEU A 361 4.49 -0.07 2.69
N VAL A 362 4.45 1.18 2.19
CA VAL A 362 4.65 1.46 0.76
C VAL A 362 6.05 1.01 0.36
N ARG A 363 6.13 0.19 -0.69
CA ARG A 363 7.41 -0.17 -1.32
C ARG A 363 7.84 0.97 -2.23
N THR A 364 8.95 1.61 -1.92
CA THR A 364 9.55 2.64 -2.76
C THR A 364 10.35 2.01 -3.89
N LEU A 365 10.47 2.72 -5.02
CA LEU A 365 11.36 2.27 -6.09
C LEU A 365 12.82 2.30 -5.61
N ALA A 366 13.64 1.41 -6.11
CA ALA A 366 15.08 1.41 -5.84
C ALA A 366 15.76 2.76 -6.22
N THR A 367 15.17 3.48 -7.19
CA THR A 367 15.61 4.82 -7.61
C THR A 367 15.18 5.94 -6.67
N GLU A 368 14.16 5.72 -5.84
CA GLU A 368 13.64 6.69 -4.85
C GLU A 368 14.27 6.49 -3.48
N GLY A 369 14.77 5.30 -3.20
CA GLY A 369 15.35 4.95 -1.91
C GLY A 369 16.83 5.32 -1.80
N ASN A 370 17.26 5.69 -0.58
CA ASN A 370 18.67 5.90 -0.23
C ASN A 370 19.45 4.58 -0.14
N ILE A 371 18.80 3.44 -0.28
CA ILE A 371 19.43 2.12 -0.33
C ILE A 371 19.90 1.89 -1.77
N LYS A 372 21.05 2.43 -2.11
CA LYS A 372 21.80 1.89 -3.25
C LYS A 372 22.22 0.47 -2.84
N ALA A 373 21.39 -0.50 -3.15
CA ALA A 373 21.79 -1.89 -3.12
C ALA A 373 22.90 -2.06 -4.17
N LYS A 374 24.13 -1.74 -3.81
CA LYS A 374 25.26 -2.33 -4.47
C LYS A 374 25.10 -3.83 -4.22
N ALA A 375 24.77 -4.55 -5.27
CA ALA A 375 24.90 -6.00 -5.31
C ALA A 375 26.38 -6.31 -5.05
N THR A 376 26.75 -6.35 -3.78
CA THR A 376 28.05 -6.84 -3.34
C THR A 376 27.96 -8.35 -3.28
N SER A 377 28.77 -8.99 -4.05
CA SER A 377 28.89 -10.44 -4.23
C SER A 377 29.30 -11.24 -2.97
N SER A 378 29.36 -10.61 -1.79
CA SER A 378 29.52 -11.26 -0.50
C SER A 378 28.69 -10.52 0.56
N ARG A 379 27.69 -11.18 1.13
CA ARG A 379 26.96 -10.68 2.30
C ARG A 379 27.93 -10.66 3.48
N LYS A 380 28.15 -9.48 4.07
CA LYS A 380 28.92 -9.35 5.33
C LYS A 380 28.01 -9.78 6.49
N THR A 381 28.60 -10.36 7.53
CA THR A 381 27.88 -10.77 8.74
C THR A 381 28.29 -9.90 9.91
N ALA A 382 27.30 -9.37 10.63
CA ALA A 382 27.50 -8.60 11.86
C ALA A 382 27.18 -9.49 13.07
N ARG A 383 28.14 -9.65 14.00
CA ARG A 383 28.00 -10.44 15.21
C ARG A 383 27.81 -9.54 16.42
N LEU A 384 26.74 -9.77 17.21
CA LEU A 384 26.49 -9.07 18.46
C LEU A 384 27.58 -9.42 19.49
N THR A 385 28.34 -8.42 19.94
CA THR A 385 29.43 -8.57 20.90
C THR A 385 29.13 -7.96 22.26
N LYS A 386 28.26 -6.95 22.32
CA LYS A 386 27.86 -6.31 23.56
C LYS A 386 26.44 -5.75 23.48
N LYS A 387 25.69 -5.92 24.55
CA LYS A 387 24.38 -5.32 24.76
C LYS A 387 24.35 -4.54 26.05
N THR A 388 24.10 -3.25 25.98
CA THR A 388 23.95 -2.36 27.15
C THR A 388 22.51 -1.87 27.21
N ARG A 389 21.73 -2.39 28.16
CA ARG A 389 20.37 -1.90 28.39
C ARG A 389 20.47 -0.56 29.13
N ILE A 390 19.94 0.51 28.53
CA ILE A 390 19.99 1.87 29.06
C ILE A 390 18.70 2.17 29.84
N THR A 391 17.55 1.84 29.25
CA THR A 391 16.24 1.90 29.90
C THR A 391 15.50 0.57 29.67
N PRO A 392 14.33 0.33 30.26
CA PRO A 392 13.55 -0.88 29.94
C PRO A 392 13.28 -1.06 28.45
N THR A 393 13.16 0.03 27.68
CA THR A 393 12.82 0.06 26.26
C THR A 393 13.91 0.58 25.33
N VAL A 394 15.07 0.98 25.85
CA VAL A 394 16.19 1.48 25.02
C VAL A 394 17.47 0.73 25.37
N ALA A 395 18.18 0.26 24.34
CA ALA A 395 19.47 -0.40 24.52
C ALA A 395 20.45 -0.02 23.41
N ARG A 396 21.73 -0.09 23.72
CA ARG A 396 22.83 -0.02 22.78
C ARG A 396 23.34 -1.43 22.49
N PHE A 397 23.51 -1.70 21.20
CA PHE A 397 24.05 -2.98 20.69
C PHE A 397 25.34 -2.67 19.92
N THR A 398 26.42 -3.36 20.29
CA THR A 398 27.70 -3.32 19.60
C THR A 398 27.82 -4.56 18.73
N PHE A 399 28.03 -4.35 17.45
CA PHE A 399 28.27 -5.43 16.49
C PHE A 399 29.72 -5.42 15.99
N SER A 400 30.30 -6.60 15.81
CA SER A 400 31.57 -6.77 15.12
C SER A 400 31.33 -7.29 13.70
N VAL A 401 32.09 -6.79 12.75
CA VAL A 401 32.10 -7.22 11.35
C VAL A 401 33.54 -7.58 10.99
N PRO A 402 33.91 -8.87 10.98
CA PRO A 402 35.30 -9.29 10.75
C PRO A 402 35.88 -8.80 9.42
N GLU A 403 35.05 -8.75 8.39
CA GLU A 403 35.41 -8.25 7.05
C GLU A 403 35.57 -6.72 7.02
N GLY A 404 35.11 -6.03 8.05
CA GLY A 404 35.06 -4.58 8.13
C GLY A 404 33.82 -3.98 7.45
N ILE A 405 33.42 -2.81 7.91
CA ILE A 405 32.30 -2.03 7.37
C ILE A 405 32.73 -0.58 7.24
N ALA A 406 32.62 -0.01 6.05
CA ALA A 406 32.89 1.41 5.82
C ALA A 406 31.59 2.20 5.92
N TYR A 407 31.60 3.24 6.75
CA TYR A 407 30.46 4.18 6.87
C TYR A 407 30.95 5.58 7.18
N SER A 408 30.17 6.57 6.79
CA SER A 408 30.38 7.97 7.13
C SER A 408 29.52 8.39 8.35
N PRO A 409 29.95 9.39 9.11
CA PRO A 409 29.18 9.91 10.23
C PRO A 409 27.73 10.26 9.83
N GLY A 410 26.74 9.81 10.63
CA GLY A 410 25.31 10.06 10.36
C GLY A 410 24.61 8.99 9.51
N GLN A 411 25.35 8.06 8.94
CA GLN A 411 24.77 6.97 8.15
C GLN A 411 24.11 5.90 9.02
N TRP A 412 23.23 5.12 8.38
CA TRP A 412 22.58 3.94 8.96
C TRP A 412 23.14 2.65 8.34
N VAL A 413 22.98 1.55 9.07
CA VAL A 413 23.20 0.18 8.59
C VAL A 413 21.85 -0.52 8.39
N ALA A 414 21.67 -1.22 7.28
CA ALA A 414 20.54 -2.11 7.04
C ALA A 414 20.92 -3.54 7.43
N LEU A 415 20.14 -4.13 8.35
CA LEU A 415 20.30 -5.49 8.84
C LEU A 415 19.10 -6.35 8.46
N ASP A 416 19.36 -7.57 7.97
CA ASP A 416 18.36 -8.54 7.52
C ASP A 416 18.15 -9.63 8.59
N PHE A 417 16.98 -9.63 9.20
CA PHE A 417 16.57 -10.58 10.22
C PHE A 417 15.67 -11.70 9.66
N SER A 418 15.54 -11.83 8.36
CA SER A 418 14.64 -12.82 7.73
C SER A 418 14.98 -14.24 8.12
N GLU A 419 16.28 -14.61 8.21
CA GLU A 419 16.72 -15.94 8.67
C GLU A 419 16.24 -16.29 10.08
N HIS A 420 15.92 -15.29 10.91
CA HIS A 420 15.50 -15.46 12.29
C HIS A 420 14.00 -15.30 12.53
N LEU A 421 13.31 -14.54 11.68
CA LEU A 421 11.94 -14.10 11.90
C LEU A 421 10.96 -14.54 10.82
N ASP A 422 11.43 -14.94 9.65
CA ASP A 422 10.55 -15.48 8.62
C ASP A 422 10.29 -16.97 8.88
N TYR A 423 9.12 -17.25 9.41
CA TYR A 423 8.64 -18.63 9.67
C TYR A 423 7.90 -19.24 8.48
N GLY A 424 8.03 -18.63 7.31
CA GLY A 424 7.40 -19.09 6.08
C GLY A 424 5.95 -18.61 5.90
N TYR A 425 5.29 -19.23 4.94
CA TYR A 425 3.95 -18.83 4.52
C TYR A 425 2.88 -19.07 5.58
N SER A 426 2.03 -18.09 5.78
CA SER A 426 0.75 -18.21 6.46
C SER A 426 -0.34 -17.55 5.62
N HIS A 427 -1.51 -18.21 5.50
CA HIS A 427 -2.63 -17.62 4.77
C HIS A 427 -3.15 -16.33 5.43
N MET A 428 -3.25 -16.35 6.76
CA MET A 428 -3.71 -15.22 7.59
C MET A 428 -2.81 -15.13 8.83
N ARG A 429 -2.55 -13.90 9.29
CA ARG A 429 -1.87 -13.61 10.56
C ARG A 429 -2.69 -12.57 11.31
N ASN A 430 -3.78 -13.02 11.95
CA ASN A 430 -4.72 -12.12 12.61
C ASN A 430 -4.11 -11.41 13.83
N ASP A 431 -3.13 -12.03 14.48
CA ASP A 431 -2.43 -11.47 15.67
C ASP A 431 -1.46 -10.35 15.27
N ASP A 432 -0.85 -10.46 14.08
CA ASP A 432 0.03 -9.42 13.52
C ASP A 432 -0.10 -9.38 11.99
N PRO A 433 -1.19 -8.77 11.47
CA PRO A 433 -1.49 -8.76 10.05
C PRO A 433 -0.39 -8.13 9.17
N ARG A 434 0.33 -7.14 9.69
CA ARG A 434 1.39 -6.45 8.93
C ARG A 434 2.62 -7.33 8.71
N SER A 435 2.90 -8.25 9.62
CA SER A 435 4.04 -9.16 9.51
C SER A 435 3.95 -10.13 8.33
N LEU A 436 2.77 -10.26 7.72
CA LEU A 436 2.57 -11.15 6.57
C LEU A 436 3.41 -10.77 5.33
N ASN A 437 3.74 -9.47 5.18
CA ASN A 437 4.56 -8.95 4.11
C ASN A 437 5.79 -8.21 4.64
N ASP A 438 6.22 -8.50 5.86
CA ASP A 438 7.45 -7.95 6.43
C ASP A 438 8.66 -8.64 5.78
N ASP A 439 9.62 -7.87 5.31
CA ASP A 439 10.89 -8.36 4.79
C ASP A 439 11.93 -8.58 5.89
N PHE A 440 11.59 -8.18 7.12
CA PHE A 440 12.46 -8.21 8.29
C PHE A 440 13.80 -7.48 8.13
N VAL A 441 13.93 -6.65 7.10
CA VAL A 441 15.08 -5.74 6.95
C VAL A 441 14.77 -4.44 7.68
N ARG A 442 15.70 -3.98 8.51
CA ARG A 442 15.59 -2.69 9.22
C ARG A 442 16.86 -1.90 9.11
N THR A 443 16.69 -0.61 8.94
CA THR A 443 17.80 0.36 9.01
C THR A 443 17.91 0.92 10.43
N PHE A 444 19.14 0.99 10.92
CA PHE A 444 19.47 1.55 12.22
C PHE A 444 20.59 2.56 12.07
N THR A 445 20.40 3.78 12.55
CA THR A 445 21.46 4.77 12.57
C THR A 445 22.66 4.25 13.36
N ILE A 446 23.84 4.32 12.78
CA ILE A 446 25.09 3.99 13.46
C ILE A 446 25.39 5.13 14.45
N SER A 447 25.39 4.80 15.75
CA SER A 447 25.58 5.78 16.82
C SER A 447 27.04 5.90 17.30
N SER A 448 27.93 5.03 16.81
CA SER A 448 29.38 5.16 16.99
C SER A 448 30.00 6.05 15.90
N GLN A 449 31.08 6.74 16.26
CA GLN A 449 31.86 7.52 15.32
C GLN A 449 32.87 6.63 14.61
N PRO A 450 33.05 6.72 13.27
CA PRO A 450 34.16 6.06 12.59
C PRO A 450 35.48 6.72 12.99
N LYS A 451 36.58 5.96 12.99
CA LYS A 451 37.92 6.47 13.35
C LYS A 451 38.45 7.48 12.33
N ALA A 452 38.18 7.23 11.06
CA ALA A 452 38.43 8.15 9.98
C ALA A 452 37.44 7.91 8.85
N GLU A 453 37.09 8.93 8.12
CA GLU A 453 36.14 8.84 7.00
C GLU A 453 36.67 7.88 5.93
N GLY A 454 35.82 6.96 5.46
CA GLY A 454 36.14 5.97 4.42
C GLY A 454 36.99 4.79 4.88
N THR A 455 37.35 4.67 6.17
CA THR A 455 38.05 3.51 6.70
C THR A 455 37.08 2.38 7.05
N GLU A 456 37.54 1.12 6.91
CA GLU A 456 36.78 -0.03 7.36
C GLU A 456 36.89 -0.19 8.88
N GLU A 457 35.76 -0.03 9.55
CA GLU A 457 35.61 -0.29 10.98
C GLU A 457 35.30 -1.75 11.23
N LYS A 458 35.86 -2.32 12.30
CA LYS A 458 35.60 -3.70 12.72
C LYS A 458 34.41 -3.81 13.65
N GLN A 459 33.91 -2.70 14.16
CA GLN A 459 32.76 -2.64 15.07
C GLN A 459 31.95 -1.37 14.83
N PHE A 460 30.66 -1.46 15.09
CA PHE A 460 29.76 -0.30 15.13
C PHE A 460 28.72 -0.47 16.25
N ASP A 461 28.18 0.65 16.72
CA ASP A 461 27.09 0.70 17.69
C ASP A 461 25.81 1.16 17.02
N ILE A 462 24.69 0.54 17.41
CA ILE A 462 23.35 1.07 17.20
C ILE A 462 22.67 1.27 18.56
N THR A 463 21.93 2.38 18.72
CA THR A 463 21.15 2.64 19.94
C THR A 463 19.68 2.73 19.52
N ILE A 464 18.87 1.77 19.97
CA ILE A 464 17.51 1.59 19.48
C ILE A 464 16.50 1.47 20.61
N ARG A 465 15.22 1.73 20.26
CA ARG A 465 14.06 1.49 21.11
C ARG A 465 13.36 0.20 20.70
N ASP A 466 12.85 -0.53 21.68
CA ASP A 466 11.96 -1.68 21.49
C ASP A 466 10.57 -1.19 21.08
N VAL A 467 10.23 -1.32 19.79
CA VAL A 467 8.96 -0.79 19.22
C VAL A 467 8.24 -1.76 18.29
N GLY A 468 8.87 -2.86 17.87
CA GLY A 468 8.27 -3.79 16.90
C GLY A 468 8.98 -5.13 16.85
N VAL A 469 8.52 -6.02 16.00
CA VAL A 469 8.94 -7.43 15.96
C VAL A 469 10.46 -7.61 15.90
N VAL A 470 11.15 -6.87 15.03
CA VAL A 470 12.61 -6.95 14.87
C VAL A 470 13.34 -6.40 16.10
N THR A 471 12.95 -5.23 16.58
CA THR A 471 13.59 -4.63 17.77
C THR A 471 13.33 -5.47 19.02
N SER A 472 12.09 -5.98 19.20
CA SER A 472 11.77 -6.88 20.31
C SER A 472 12.55 -8.20 20.23
N TYR A 473 12.75 -8.72 19.02
CA TYR A 473 13.59 -9.90 18.82
C TYR A 473 15.04 -9.60 19.22
N LEU A 474 15.62 -8.48 18.77
CA LEU A 474 16.99 -8.09 19.12
C LEU A 474 17.14 -7.82 20.64
N PHE A 475 16.11 -7.24 21.28
CA PHE A 475 16.09 -7.07 22.75
C PHE A 475 16.10 -8.37 23.53
N ARG A 476 15.65 -9.49 22.97
CA ARG A 476 15.73 -10.82 23.58
C ARG A 476 17.08 -11.50 23.40
N GLN A 477 17.92 -11.04 22.44
CA GLN A 477 19.21 -11.64 22.19
C GLN A 477 20.19 -11.42 23.33
N ASN A 478 21.09 -12.40 23.52
CA ASN A 478 22.17 -12.36 24.48
C ASN A 478 23.50 -12.16 23.73
N ASP A 479 24.30 -11.21 24.16
CA ASP A 479 25.62 -10.92 23.59
C ASP A 479 26.65 -12.06 23.76
N ARG A 480 26.37 -13.03 24.65
CA ARG A 480 27.20 -14.24 24.86
C ARG A 480 26.82 -15.39 23.93
N ALA A 481 25.63 -15.33 23.30
CA ALA A 481 25.10 -16.43 22.49
C ALA A 481 25.66 -16.46 21.06
N GLY A 482 26.46 -15.46 20.68
CA GLY A 482 27.03 -15.40 19.33
C GLY A 482 26.01 -15.08 18.24
N PHE A 483 24.97 -14.26 18.56
CA PHE A 483 23.96 -13.85 17.59
C PHE A 483 24.61 -13.14 16.40
N GLU A 484 24.28 -13.59 15.21
CA GLU A 484 24.75 -13.04 13.93
C GLU A 484 23.57 -12.59 13.06
N VAL A 485 23.79 -11.54 12.27
CA VAL A 485 22.78 -10.98 11.38
C VAL A 485 23.44 -10.49 10.09
N SER A 486 22.78 -10.71 8.95
CA SER A 486 23.29 -10.29 7.64
C SER A 486 23.24 -8.78 7.48
N VAL A 487 24.34 -8.19 7.00
CA VAL A 487 24.43 -6.76 6.63
C VAL A 487 24.04 -6.61 5.17
N VAL A 488 22.94 -5.90 4.91
CA VAL A 488 22.46 -5.60 3.56
C VAL A 488 23.25 -4.45 2.94
N GLY A 489 23.57 -3.43 3.76
CA GLY A 489 24.33 -2.27 3.29
C GLY A 489 24.36 -1.13 4.29
N VAL A 490 24.98 -0.05 3.89
CA VAL A 490 25.11 1.22 4.61
C VAL A 490 24.61 2.33 3.71
N GLY A 491 23.89 3.30 4.28
CA GLY A 491 23.36 4.43 3.53
C GLY A 491 22.94 5.59 4.43
N GLY A 492 22.30 6.59 3.82
CA GLY A 492 21.86 7.80 4.47
C GLY A 492 22.73 9.00 4.15
N ASP A 493 22.08 10.15 3.94
CA ASP A 493 22.72 11.40 3.54
C ASP A 493 22.50 12.51 4.59
N PHE A 494 22.08 12.13 5.81
CA PHE A 494 21.81 13.07 6.88
C PHE A 494 23.11 13.55 7.52
N VAL A 495 23.57 14.73 7.10
CA VAL A 495 24.81 15.36 7.59
C VAL A 495 24.49 16.68 8.26
N VAL A 496 24.91 16.83 9.51
CA VAL A 496 24.85 18.09 10.26
C VAL A 496 26.07 18.94 9.88
N LYS A 497 25.80 20.05 9.22
CA LYS A 497 26.85 21.05 8.88
C LYS A 497 26.76 22.20 9.88
N GLN A 498 27.84 22.42 10.61
CA GLN A 498 27.89 23.56 11.49
C GLN A 498 27.88 24.90 10.73
N GLU A 499 27.21 25.88 11.30
CA GLU A 499 27.22 27.24 10.78
C GLU A 499 28.65 27.79 10.74
N SER A 500 28.99 28.46 9.65
CA SER A 500 30.29 29.13 9.48
C SER A 500 30.33 30.51 10.13
N ASP A 501 29.15 31.09 10.31
CA ASP A 501 29.00 32.40 11.00
C ASP A 501 29.01 32.17 12.50
N VAL A 502 29.99 32.73 13.19
CA VAL A 502 30.16 32.62 14.64
C VAL A 502 29.01 33.18 15.46
N ASN A 503 28.14 34.00 14.86
CA ASN A 503 26.96 34.54 15.51
C ASN A 503 25.72 33.66 15.35
N LYS A 504 25.80 32.57 14.59
CA LYS A 504 24.68 31.65 14.34
C LYS A 504 24.91 30.31 14.99
N LEU A 505 23.82 29.78 15.54
CA LEU A 505 23.82 28.44 16.14
C LEU A 505 23.45 27.36 15.11
N THR A 506 23.92 26.14 15.34
CA THR A 506 23.47 24.95 14.66
C THR A 506 22.44 24.24 15.54
N PRO A 507 21.13 24.44 15.34
CA PRO A 507 20.11 23.78 16.14
C PRO A 507 19.88 22.35 15.67
N PHE A 508 19.85 21.43 16.64
CA PHE A 508 19.45 20.04 16.42
C PHE A 508 18.26 19.72 17.34
N VAL A 509 17.09 19.43 16.76
CA VAL A 509 15.88 19.11 17.52
C VAL A 509 15.59 17.62 17.39
N THR A 510 15.47 16.93 18.53
CA THR A 510 15.33 15.47 18.52
C THR A 510 14.29 14.94 19.50
N GLY A 511 13.77 13.73 19.17
CA GLY A 511 12.84 12.98 19.98
C GLY A 511 13.39 11.61 20.41
N GLY A 512 13.54 11.37 21.73
CA GLY A 512 13.97 10.07 22.24
C GLY A 512 15.29 9.58 21.65
N VAL A 513 15.29 8.40 21.01
CA VAL A 513 16.47 7.80 20.36
C VAL A 513 16.87 8.50 19.05
N GLY A 514 16.13 9.48 18.58
CA GLY A 514 16.51 10.30 17.44
C GLY A 514 17.78 11.12 17.62
N ILE A 515 18.41 11.06 18.80
CA ILE A 515 19.73 11.62 19.08
C ILE A 515 20.85 10.89 18.31
N THR A 516 20.62 9.65 17.86
CA THR A 516 21.66 8.78 17.28
C THR A 516 22.40 9.36 16.07
N PRO A 517 21.76 10.07 15.11
CA PRO A 517 22.51 10.67 14.01
C PRO A 517 23.49 11.75 14.46
N LEU A 518 23.15 12.50 15.52
CA LEU A 518 24.07 13.48 16.10
C LEU A 518 25.27 12.79 16.76
N LEU A 519 25.03 11.68 17.51
CA LEU A 519 26.10 10.97 18.21
C LEU A 519 27.16 10.44 17.25
N GLY A 520 26.74 9.88 16.10
CA GLY A 520 27.64 9.40 15.06
C GLY A 520 28.50 10.51 14.42
N GLN A 521 28.10 11.78 14.56
CA GLN A 521 28.72 12.94 13.92
C GLN A 521 29.50 13.85 14.89
N LEU A 522 29.47 13.58 16.20
CA LEU A 522 30.08 14.47 17.19
C LEU A 522 31.57 14.76 16.96
N GLY A 523 32.32 13.81 16.38
CA GLY A 523 33.73 14.02 16.05
C GLY A 523 33.98 15.12 15.01
N ASN A 524 32.97 15.47 14.23
CA ASN A 524 33.04 16.51 13.20
C ASN A 524 32.40 17.82 13.62
N LEU A 525 31.95 17.94 14.87
CA LEU A 525 31.22 19.08 15.39
C LEU A 525 31.92 19.67 16.62
N VAL A 526 31.90 20.97 16.74
CA VAL A 526 32.32 21.67 17.97
C VAL A 526 31.11 21.81 18.88
N ALA A 527 31.06 21.05 19.98
CA ALA A 527 29.97 21.08 20.93
C ALA A 527 30.22 22.17 21.99
N SER A 528 29.81 23.40 21.68
CA SER A 528 29.82 24.52 22.64
C SER A 528 28.49 25.27 22.64
N PRO A 529 28.11 25.96 23.72
CA PRO A 529 26.87 26.74 23.79
C PRO A 529 26.75 27.80 22.70
N GLU A 530 27.88 28.21 22.11
CA GLU A 530 27.98 29.23 21.07
C GLU A 530 27.81 28.66 19.66
N THR A 531 28.01 27.37 19.50
CA THR A 531 28.01 26.72 18.16
C THR A 531 26.88 25.75 17.95
N LEU A 532 26.44 25.05 19.00
CA LEU A 532 25.42 23.97 18.91
C LEU A 532 24.29 24.20 19.91
N ARG A 533 23.04 24.00 19.48
CA ARG A 533 21.88 24.02 20.35
C ARG A 533 21.12 22.70 20.18
N LEU A 534 21.23 21.80 21.18
CA LEU A 534 20.50 20.55 21.21
C LEU A 534 19.17 20.72 21.98
N LEU A 535 18.05 20.63 21.29
CA LEU A 535 16.70 20.62 21.85
C LEU A 535 16.17 19.20 21.86
N TRP A 536 16.18 18.54 23.03
CA TRP A 536 15.91 17.12 23.15
C TRP A 536 14.64 16.84 23.93
N THR A 537 13.60 16.37 23.26
CA THR A 537 12.36 15.97 23.93
C THR A 537 12.32 14.45 24.12
N THR A 538 11.99 13.98 25.31
CA THR A 538 11.86 12.55 25.60
C THR A 538 10.90 12.31 26.77
N ARG A 539 10.50 11.05 26.99
CA ARG A 539 9.70 10.70 28.16
C ARG A 539 10.55 10.75 29.42
N LEU A 540 9.94 11.10 30.53
CA LEU A 540 10.65 11.10 31.82
C LEU A 540 11.13 9.68 32.22
N SER A 541 10.40 8.64 31.81
CA SER A 541 10.82 7.23 31.96
C SER A 541 12.14 6.90 31.23
N ASP A 542 12.57 7.73 30.29
CA ASP A 542 13.82 7.57 29.53
C ASP A 542 14.94 8.52 30.00
N VAL A 543 14.87 9.05 31.22
CA VAL A 543 15.89 9.95 31.77
C VAL A 543 17.29 9.32 31.75
N ASP A 544 17.38 7.99 31.89
CA ASP A 544 18.65 7.27 31.81
C ASP A 544 19.30 7.32 30.42
N LEU A 545 18.50 7.45 29.34
CA LEU A 545 19.02 7.64 27.99
C LEU A 545 19.78 8.98 27.90
N VAL A 546 19.20 10.04 28.46
CA VAL A 546 19.83 11.37 28.48
C VAL A 546 21.10 11.35 29.33
N LEU A 547 21.05 10.72 30.51
CA LEU A 547 22.23 10.58 31.40
C LEU A 547 23.33 9.77 30.74
N ASP A 548 23.02 8.62 30.11
CA ASP A 548 24.02 7.80 29.42
C ASP A 548 24.75 8.59 28.33
N VAL A 549 24.01 9.38 27.55
CA VAL A 549 24.59 10.20 26.49
C VAL A 549 25.44 11.32 27.07
N LEU A 550 24.95 12.12 28.04
CA LEU A 550 25.65 13.28 28.55
C LEU A 550 26.83 12.90 29.47
N ARG A 551 26.83 11.72 30.09
CA ARG A 551 28.00 11.18 30.81
C ARG A 551 29.13 10.79 29.87
N ARG A 552 28.80 10.29 28.68
CA ARG A 552 29.78 9.86 27.67
C ARG A 552 30.29 11.02 26.81
N HIS A 553 29.46 12.04 26.64
CA HIS A 553 29.70 13.24 25.83
C HIS A 553 29.42 14.49 26.67
N THR A 554 30.29 14.72 27.64
CA THR A 554 30.10 15.81 28.64
C THR A 554 30.10 17.18 28.00
N GLU A 555 30.76 17.33 26.87
CA GLU A 555 30.79 18.56 26.06
C GLU A 555 29.39 18.95 25.56
N LEU A 556 28.49 17.96 25.30
CA LEU A 556 27.12 18.24 24.89
C LEU A 556 26.25 18.83 26.00
N ALA A 557 26.58 18.58 27.27
CA ALA A 557 25.66 18.91 28.37
C ALA A 557 25.29 20.41 28.38
N LYS A 558 26.26 21.28 28.19
CA LYS A 558 26.05 22.75 28.17
C LYS A 558 25.29 23.25 26.95
N CYS A 559 25.24 22.46 25.88
CA CYS A 559 24.51 22.77 24.64
C CYS A 559 23.07 22.23 24.68
N THR A 560 22.69 21.43 25.70
CA THR A 560 21.49 20.60 25.72
C THR A 560 20.37 21.22 26.56
N TYR A 561 19.21 21.36 25.93
CA TYR A 561 17.93 21.69 26.54
C TYR A 561 17.03 20.44 26.46
N VAL A 562 16.73 19.84 27.61
CA VAL A 562 15.93 18.60 27.70
C VAL A 562 14.51 18.94 28.11
N PHE A 563 13.53 18.43 27.34
CA PHE A 563 12.10 18.56 27.62
C PHE A 563 11.53 17.19 27.98
N PHE A 564 11.30 16.95 29.25
CA PHE A 564 10.70 15.70 29.72
C PHE A 564 9.18 15.74 29.66
N THR A 565 8.60 14.71 29.02
CA THR A 565 7.15 14.53 28.87
C THR A 565 6.68 13.26 29.56
N GLY A 566 5.35 13.16 29.80
CA GLY A 566 4.72 12.01 30.45
C GLY A 566 4.71 12.10 31.97
N SER A 567 3.80 11.33 32.58
CA SER A 567 3.60 11.26 34.02
C SER A 567 4.40 10.13 34.69
N ASP A 568 4.84 9.13 33.90
CA ASP A 568 5.56 7.97 34.42
C ASP A 568 6.97 8.37 34.82
N SER A 569 7.16 8.53 36.13
CA SER A 569 8.43 8.97 36.69
C SER A 569 9.12 7.83 37.41
N PRO A 570 10.37 7.49 37.06
CA PRO A 570 11.17 6.59 37.88
C PRO A 570 11.33 7.11 39.31
N ALA A 571 11.40 6.24 40.28
CA ALA A 571 11.49 6.62 41.71
C ALA A 571 12.67 7.57 42.01
N ASP A 572 13.72 7.54 41.19
CA ASP A 572 14.92 8.34 41.31
C ASP A 572 15.07 9.47 40.27
N ALA A 573 13.95 9.80 39.55
CA ALA A 573 13.99 10.79 38.49
C ALA A 573 14.49 12.16 38.93
N ASP A 574 14.09 12.64 40.11
CA ASP A 574 14.52 13.94 40.61
C ASP A 574 16.03 13.99 40.86
N ARG A 575 16.61 12.93 41.40
CA ARG A 575 18.05 12.80 41.55
C ARG A 575 18.77 12.83 40.21
N LYS A 576 18.25 12.07 39.22
CA LYS A 576 18.81 12.02 37.86
C LYS A 576 18.72 13.37 37.15
N ILE A 577 17.62 14.08 37.31
CA ILE A 577 17.46 15.46 36.79
C ILE A 577 18.46 16.43 37.47
N ALA A 578 18.66 16.31 38.78
CA ALA A 578 19.66 17.13 39.47
C ALA A 578 21.06 16.86 38.92
N GLU A 579 21.40 15.60 38.62
CA GLU A 579 22.66 15.22 37.99
C GLU A 579 22.79 15.81 36.56
N LEU A 580 21.75 15.76 35.73
CA LEU A 580 21.76 16.40 34.40
C LEU A 580 22.06 17.90 34.49
N LYS A 581 21.46 18.58 35.48
CA LYS A 581 21.72 20.01 35.74
C LYS A 581 23.16 20.27 36.20
N LEU A 582 23.71 19.38 37.02
CA LEU A 582 25.12 19.46 37.45
C LEU A 582 26.09 19.26 36.28
N LEU A 583 25.75 18.43 35.30
CA LEU A 583 26.51 18.29 34.06
C LEU A 583 26.43 19.53 33.17
N GLY A 584 25.49 20.43 33.41
CA GLY A 584 25.32 21.70 32.68
C GLY A 584 24.10 21.73 31.75
N ALA A 585 23.25 20.69 31.70
CA ALA A 585 22.07 20.68 30.88
C ALA A 585 20.92 21.53 31.46
N THR A 586 20.21 22.25 30.61
CA THR A 586 18.94 22.89 30.97
C THR A 586 17.82 21.87 30.89
N VAL A 587 17.02 21.74 31.95
CA VAL A 587 15.98 20.68 32.04
C VAL A 587 14.64 21.29 32.38
N GLU A 588 13.65 20.99 31.53
CA GLU A 588 12.25 21.37 31.64
C GLU A 588 11.33 20.15 31.76
N ARG A 589 10.28 20.22 32.61
CA ARG A 589 9.27 19.16 32.74
C ARG A 589 7.99 19.58 32.02
N ARG A 590 8.06 19.71 30.72
CA ARG A 590 6.95 20.07 29.84
C ARG A 590 7.24 19.63 28.41
N ARG A 591 6.25 19.71 27.54
CA ARG A 591 6.49 19.57 26.10
C ARG A 591 7.27 20.77 25.57
N ILE A 592 8.08 20.52 24.54
CA ILE A 592 8.69 21.57 23.72
C ILE A 592 7.59 22.43 23.10
N GLN A 593 7.80 23.71 22.98
CA GLN A 593 6.87 24.71 22.45
C GLN A 593 7.58 25.57 21.39
N LYS A 594 6.80 26.24 20.55
CA LYS A 594 7.36 27.15 19.53
C LYS A 594 8.31 28.20 20.12
N LEU A 595 7.98 28.73 21.28
CA LEU A 595 8.82 29.70 22.02
C LEU A 595 10.24 29.19 22.35
N ASP A 596 10.42 27.86 22.45
CA ASP A 596 11.74 27.28 22.71
C ASP A 596 12.66 27.32 21.48
N LEU A 597 12.06 27.52 20.29
CA LEU A 597 12.76 27.70 19.03
C LEU A 597 12.99 29.21 18.74
N ASP A 598 12.11 30.06 19.27
CA ASP A 598 12.22 31.51 19.11
C ASP A 598 13.53 32.01 19.76
N GLY A 599 14.23 32.89 19.11
CA GLY A 599 15.52 33.43 19.60
C GLY A 599 16.75 32.58 19.28
N VAL A 600 16.58 31.44 18.55
CA VAL A 600 17.70 30.70 17.95
C VAL A 600 17.95 31.25 16.54
N ASP A 601 19.03 32.04 16.39
CA ASP A 601 19.44 32.51 15.06
C ASP A 601 20.24 31.42 14.36
N ALA A 602 19.63 30.88 13.30
CA ALA A 602 20.18 29.77 12.51
C ALA A 602 19.75 29.84 11.05
N SER A 603 20.67 29.50 10.16
CA SER A 603 20.35 29.37 8.71
C SER A 603 19.66 28.05 8.42
N THR A 604 20.07 26.97 9.08
CA THR A 604 19.56 25.60 8.84
C THR A 604 19.20 24.92 10.17
N TRP A 605 18.05 24.26 10.19
CA TRP A 605 17.56 23.45 11.32
C TRP A 605 17.67 21.97 11.00
N TYR A 606 18.15 21.18 11.96
CA TYR A 606 18.27 19.73 11.85
C TYR A 606 17.25 19.05 12.75
N LEU A 607 16.43 18.14 12.18
CA LEU A 607 15.39 17.45 12.92
C LEU A 607 15.56 15.93 12.83
N CYS A 608 15.42 15.26 13.98
CA CYS A 608 15.34 13.81 14.05
C CYS A 608 14.30 13.40 15.10
N ALA A 609 13.03 13.26 14.67
CA ALA A 609 11.90 13.02 15.56
C ALA A 609 10.83 12.18 14.87
N GLY A 610 10.02 11.48 15.67
CA GLY A 610 8.87 10.74 15.17
C GLY A 610 7.82 11.65 14.50
N ASN A 611 7.02 11.08 13.60
CA ASN A 611 6.13 11.80 12.69
C ASN A 611 5.22 12.87 13.36
N PRO A 612 4.56 12.62 14.52
CA PRO A 612 3.72 13.66 15.13
C PRO A 612 4.51 14.92 15.51
N LEU A 613 5.63 14.75 16.19
CA LEU A 613 6.48 15.89 16.61
C LEU A 613 7.12 16.56 15.39
N ARG A 614 7.58 15.80 14.41
CA ARG A 614 8.18 16.34 13.19
C ARG A 614 7.21 17.25 12.44
N LYS A 615 5.93 16.85 12.30
CA LYS A 615 4.89 17.68 11.67
C LYS A 615 4.69 19.01 12.40
N GLU A 616 4.65 18.99 13.72
CA GLU A 616 4.53 20.21 14.52
C GLU A 616 5.76 21.11 14.35
N LEU A 617 6.97 20.54 14.42
CA LEU A 617 8.21 21.29 14.25
C LEU A 617 8.32 21.92 12.85
N LEU A 618 7.97 21.19 11.80
CA LEU A 618 7.95 21.72 10.43
C LEU A 618 6.97 22.88 10.28
N ALA A 619 5.81 22.82 10.93
CA ALA A 619 4.85 23.93 10.93
C ALA A 619 5.36 25.15 11.73
N TRP A 620 6.10 24.94 12.82
CA TRP A 620 6.70 26.04 13.59
C TRP A 620 7.90 26.70 12.89
N LEU A 621 8.61 25.93 12.05
CA LEU A 621 9.79 26.37 11.30
C LEU A 621 9.44 26.75 9.85
N ASP A 622 8.16 27.05 9.58
CA ASP A 622 7.74 27.49 8.24
C ASP A 622 8.59 28.67 7.75
N GLY A 623 9.06 28.60 6.50
CA GLY A 623 9.97 29.58 5.90
C GLY A 623 11.45 29.44 6.30
N LYS A 624 11.83 28.45 7.12
CA LYS A 624 13.24 28.13 7.45
C LYS A 624 13.75 26.96 6.61
N ILE A 625 15.07 26.87 6.43
CA ILE A 625 15.69 25.68 5.83
C ILE A 625 15.72 24.58 6.89
N VAL A 626 15.06 23.46 6.61
CA VAL A 626 14.99 22.32 7.54
C VAL A 626 15.50 21.07 6.86
N VAL A 627 16.49 20.42 7.47
CA VAL A 627 17.02 19.11 7.09
C VAL A 627 16.54 18.10 8.13
N TYR A 628 15.89 17.02 7.71
CA TYR A 628 15.40 16.04 8.65
C TYR A 628 15.64 14.61 8.17
N GLU A 629 15.86 13.71 9.14
CA GLU A 629 15.88 12.27 8.90
C GLU A 629 14.46 11.71 8.98
N ASN A 630 14.12 10.86 8.01
CA ASN A 630 12.82 10.19 7.95
C ASN A 630 12.94 8.74 8.41
N PHE A 631 12.39 8.41 9.58
CA PHE A 631 12.29 7.06 10.13
C PHE A 631 10.88 6.46 10.01
N ASP A 632 10.08 6.90 9.04
CA ASP A 632 8.77 6.33 8.77
C ASP A 632 8.97 4.99 8.02
N TYR A 633 9.16 3.91 8.78
CA TYR A 633 9.22 2.52 8.33
C TYR A 633 8.00 1.73 8.78
#